data_766ded3596baa5ef4f5a1e4928b62c4b
#
_entry.id   766ded3596baa5ef4f5a1e4928b62c4b
#
_cell.length_a   1.000
_cell.length_b   1.000
_cell.length_c   1.000
_cell.angle_alpha   90.00
_cell.angle_beta   90.00
_cell.angle_gamma   90.00
#
_symmetry.space_group_name_H-M   'P 1'
#
loop_
_entity.id
_entity.type
_entity.pdbx_description
1 polymer ?
#
loop_
_entity_poly.entity_id
_entity_poly.type
_entity_poly.pdbx_seq_one_letter_code
_entity_poly.pdbx_strand_id
1 'polypeptide(L)'
;MRALIDLKTNVVYDHLDLATKRFIVEQGGTRSGKTYNILIWIIFNYCLSNKNKIITICRKHGPSLRGSSMRDFFTLLQEHGMYSENLHSKSTNEYRLNGNLVEFVSLDEPQKIRGRKRDLLFINEGNELSYEDFFQLNIRTTDRIIVDYNPSDEYHWLYEQVIPRDDCEFHITTYKDNPFLDQNLINEIERLKDLDDNYWKVYGLGQRGSNVAQVFQFDTIQKVPENARFLAYGLDWGYSNDPTACVKVWLLEDTLYIDEVMYMTGCTNVEIVNILKSKGVDARDRIFADSAEPKSIQEVHRMGMNIHPSAKGNDSVNISIDLLKRYRLVWTNSSVNGIKEMRNYKWIQDKDGRMQNRPVDAFNHAIDALRYAAFNTLSRPNFGKYAVR
;
A
#
# COMPACT_ATOMS: atom_id res chain seq x y z
N MET A 1 1.05 35.06 -35.72
CA MET A 1 0.40 33.81 -36.12
C MET A 1 0.73 32.75 -35.07
N ARG A 2 -0.19 32.38 -34.18
CA ARG A 2 -0.01 31.17 -33.39
C ARG A 2 -0.12 29.99 -34.37
N ALA A 3 0.99 29.29 -34.62
CA ALA A 3 0.90 28.01 -35.31
C ALA A 3 -0.08 27.13 -34.51
N LEU A 4 -1.10 26.59 -35.18
CA LEU A 4 -1.94 25.57 -34.62
C LEU A 4 -1.02 24.36 -34.36
N ILE A 5 -0.74 24.11 -33.09
CA ILE A 5 0.00 22.91 -32.66
C ILE A 5 -1.00 21.78 -32.69
N ASP A 6 -0.81 20.81 -33.55
CA ASP A 6 -1.62 19.60 -33.60
C ASP A 6 -1.14 18.67 -32.51
N LEU A 7 -1.86 18.65 -31.38
CA LEU A 7 -1.57 17.82 -30.23
C LEU A 7 -2.37 16.50 -30.31
N LYS A 8 -1.66 15.39 -30.23
CA LYS A 8 -2.29 14.06 -30.11
C LYS A 8 -2.77 13.84 -28.68
N THR A 9 -3.97 14.32 -28.37
CA THR A 9 -4.58 14.20 -27.05
C THR A 9 -5.64 13.11 -27.01
N ASN A 10 -5.95 12.65 -25.78
CA ASN A 10 -7.07 11.73 -25.51
C ASN A 10 -7.88 12.26 -24.31
N VAL A 11 -8.84 11.46 -23.84
CA VAL A 11 -9.76 11.82 -22.76
C VAL A 11 -9.06 12.27 -21.46
N VAL A 12 -7.84 11.81 -21.19
CA VAL A 12 -7.06 12.25 -20.01
C VAL A 12 -6.74 13.75 -20.07
N TYR A 13 -6.43 14.26 -21.25
CA TYR A 13 -6.23 15.70 -21.45
C TYR A 13 -7.51 16.48 -21.13
N ASP A 14 -8.66 15.99 -21.59
CA ASP A 14 -9.96 16.63 -21.36
C ASP A 14 -10.33 16.59 -19.87
N HIS A 15 -10.04 15.51 -19.15
CA HIS A 15 -10.22 15.44 -17.69
C HIS A 15 -9.46 16.56 -16.98
N LEU A 16 -8.19 16.78 -17.35
CA LEU A 16 -7.36 17.81 -16.74
C LEU A 16 -7.80 19.23 -17.10
N ASP A 17 -8.25 19.44 -18.35
CA ASP A 17 -8.67 20.75 -18.86
C ASP A 17 -10.00 21.19 -18.24
N LEU A 18 -10.90 20.26 -18.00
CA LEU A 18 -12.21 20.49 -17.40
C LEU A 18 -12.19 20.45 -15.86
N ALA A 19 -11.13 19.91 -15.26
CA ALA A 19 -11.05 19.70 -13.83
C ALA A 19 -11.09 21.02 -13.04
N THR A 20 -11.90 21.01 -11.99
CA THR A 20 -12.08 22.15 -11.08
C THR A 20 -11.56 21.91 -9.68
N LYS A 21 -11.32 20.64 -9.32
CA LYS A 21 -10.90 20.25 -7.99
C LYS A 21 -9.37 20.27 -7.84
N ARG A 22 -8.93 20.20 -6.60
CA ARG A 22 -7.52 20.27 -6.23
C ARG A 22 -6.76 18.99 -6.57
N PHE A 23 -7.38 17.82 -6.34
CA PHE A 23 -6.78 16.51 -6.64
C PHE A 23 -7.41 15.94 -7.91
N ILE A 24 -6.56 15.52 -8.84
CA ILE A 24 -6.97 14.81 -10.04
C ILE A 24 -6.22 13.49 -10.07
N VAL A 25 -6.96 12.39 -10.01
CA VAL A 25 -6.39 11.04 -9.92
C VAL A 25 -6.77 10.28 -11.18
N GLU A 26 -5.78 9.96 -12.01
CA GLU A 26 -5.88 9.22 -13.25
C GLU A 26 -5.43 7.77 -13.05
N GLN A 27 -6.36 6.91 -12.67
CA GLN A 27 -6.14 5.48 -12.62
C GLN A 27 -6.30 4.89 -14.03
N GLY A 28 -5.52 3.87 -14.38
CA GLY A 28 -5.82 3.21 -15.64
C GLY A 28 -4.91 2.05 -15.99
N GLY A 29 -5.34 1.32 -17.02
CA GLY A 29 -4.57 0.25 -17.60
C GLY A 29 -3.28 0.72 -18.27
N THR A 30 -2.46 -0.24 -18.68
CA THR A 30 -1.25 0.06 -19.45
C THR A 30 -1.61 0.67 -20.79
N ARG A 31 -0.75 1.56 -21.30
CA ARG A 31 -0.91 2.20 -22.62
C ARG A 31 -2.20 3.04 -22.80
N SER A 32 -2.90 3.38 -21.73
CA SER A 32 -4.06 4.29 -21.80
C SER A 32 -3.68 5.75 -22.10
N GLY A 33 -2.38 6.09 -22.11
CA GLY A 33 -1.88 7.42 -22.46
C GLY A 33 -1.89 8.43 -21.30
N LYS A 34 -2.10 8.01 -20.06
CA LYS A 34 -2.17 8.89 -18.87
C LYS A 34 -0.98 9.84 -18.78
N THR A 35 0.20 9.32 -18.52
CA THR A 35 1.42 10.11 -18.30
C THR A 35 1.70 11.06 -19.46
N TYR A 36 1.56 10.60 -20.69
CA TYR A 36 1.80 11.40 -21.90
C TYR A 36 0.83 12.59 -21.98
N ASN A 37 -0.45 12.38 -21.79
CA ASN A 37 -1.46 13.44 -21.84
C ASN A 37 -1.38 14.42 -20.67
N ILE A 38 -0.99 13.95 -19.49
CA ILE A 38 -0.69 14.83 -18.34
C ILE A 38 0.48 15.75 -18.67
N LEU A 39 1.54 15.22 -19.27
CA LEU A 39 2.70 16.03 -19.69
C LEU A 39 2.34 17.04 -20.79
N ILE A 40 1.53 16.65 -21.78
CA ILE A 40 0.99 17.59 -22.79
C ILE A 40 0.22 18.71 -22.11
N TRP A 41 -0.68 18.39 -21.18
CA TRP A 41 -1.46 19.39 -20.47
C TRP A 41 -0.57 20.32 -19.64
N ILE A 42 0.44 19.79 -18.94
CA ILE A 42 1.41 20.61 -18.18
C ILE A 42 2.16 21.57 -19.10
N ILE A 43 2.65 21.09 -20.24
CA ILE A 43 3.45 21.90 -21.19
C ILE A 43 2.56 22.94 -21.88
N PHE A 44 1.51 22.49 -22.57
CA PHE A 44 0.80 23.32 -23.55
C PHE A 44 -0.41 24.08 -22.98
N ASN A 45 -0.94 23.61 -21.83
CA ASN A 45 -2.01 24.35 -21.14
C ASN A 45 -1.43 25.10 -19.92
N TYR A 46 -0.97 24.38 -18.89
CA TYR A 46 -0.60 25.01 -17.62
C TYR A 46 0.60 25.96 -17.75
N CYS A 47 1.70 25.54 -18.33
CA CYS A 47 2.90 26.38 -18.45
C CYS A 47 2.73 27.53 -19.44
N LEU A 48 1.98 27.36 -20.54
CA LEU A 48 1.76 28.46 -21.49
C LEU A 48 0.76 29.50 -20.98
N SER A 49 -0.17 29.09 -20.15
CA SER A 49 -1.20 29.99 -19.56
C SER A 49 -0.72 30.69 -18.30
N ASN A 50 0.33 30.23 -17.66
CA ASN A 50 0.85 30.76 -16.40
C ASN A 50 2.31 31.20 -16.51
N LYS A 51 2.74 32.06 -15.57
CA LYS A 51 4.13 32.50 -15.41
C LYS A 51 4.53 32.49 -13.94
N ASN A 52 5.84 32.36 -13.68
CA ASN A 52 6.42 32.38 -12.33
C ASN A 52 5.89 31.27 -11.41
N LYS A 53 5.49 30.13 -12.00
CA LYS A 53 5.03 28.96 -11.29
C LYS A 53 6.14 27.93 -11.13
N ILE A 54 6.04 27.14 -10.05
CA ILE A 54 6.93 26.00 -9.80
C ILE A 54 6.10 24.73 -9.99
N ILE A 55 6.50 23.94 -10.97
CA ILE A 55 5.87 22.66 -11.33
C ILE A 55 6.82 21.53 -10.95
N THR A 56 6.41 20.65 -10.05
CA THR A 56 7.21 19.49 -9.66
C THR A 56 6.62 18.23 -10.28
N ILE A 57 7.43 17.53 -11.06
CA ILE A 57 7.12 16.18 -11.57
C ILE A 57 7.94 15.19 -10.76
N CYS A 58 7.30 14.28 -10.06
CA CYS A 58 8.01 13.35 -9.20
C CYS A 58 7.62 11.89 -9.42
N ARG A 59 8.54 11.00 -9.05
CA ARG A 59 8.36 9.56 -8.97
C ARG A 59 9.20 9.00 -7.83
N LYS A 60 8.88 7.80 -7.33
CA LYS A 60 9.61 7.20 -6.21
C LYS A 60 11.10 7.05 -6.51
N HIS A 61 11.46 6.46 -7.65
CA HIS A 61 12.83 6.10 -7.98
C HIS A 61 13.44 6.97 -9.10
N GLY A 62 14.64 7.51 -8.87
CA GLY A 62 15.33 8.40 -9.81
C GLY A 62 15.59 7.79 -11.19
N PRO A 63 16.10 6.55 -11.32
CA PRO A 63 16.25 5.90 -12.64
C PRO A 63 14.92 5.78 -13.39
N SER A 64 13.83 5.41 -12.69
CA SER A 64 12.50 5.30 -13.29
C SER A 64 11.95 6.66 -13.74
N LEU A 65 12.15 7.72 -12.94
CA LEU A 65 11.77 9.09 -13.30
C LEU A 65 12.46 9.53 -14.59
N ARG A 66 13.78 9.33 -14.70
CA ARG A 66 14.56 9.69 -15.90
C ARG A 66 14.17 8.89 -17.13
N GLY A 67 13.87 7.59 -16.95
CA GLY A 67 13.49 6.68 -18.04
C GLY A 67 12.04 6.80 -18.50
N SER A 68 11.18 7.55 -17.79
CA SER A 68 9.76 7.72 -18.09
C SER A 68 9.39 9.20 -18.25
N SER A 69 8.68 9.77 -17.31
CA SER A 69 8.07 11.11 -17.40
C SER A 69 9.06 12.23 -17.72
N MET A 70 10.29 12.16 -17.22
CA MET A 70 11.31 13.16 -17.57
C MET A 70 11.74 13.04 -19.03
N ARG A 71 12.03 11.83 -19.53
CA ARG A 71 12.35 11.60 -20.94
C ARG A 71 11.21 12.05 -21.84
N ASP A 72 9.99 11.65 -21.53
CA ASP A 72 8.82 11.96 -22.35
C ASP A 72 8.53 13.46 -22.38
N PHE A 73 8.73 14.18 -21.26
CA PHE A 73 8.64 15.64 -21.21
C PHE A 73 9.62 16.32 -22.19
N PHE A 74 10.90 15.92 -22.17
CA PHE A 74 11.89 16.51 -23.08
C PHE A 74 11.68 16.11 -24.53
N THR A 75 11.20 14.89 -24.79
CA THR A 75 10.79 14.45 -26.14
C THR A 75 9.69 15.35 -26.70
N LEU A 76 8.63 15.60 -25.91
CA LEU A 76 7.55 16.51 -26.28
C LEU A 76 8.05 17.93 -26.62
N LEU A 77 8.94 18.46 -25.78
CA LEU A 77 9.53 19.78 -26.07
C LEU A 77 10.35 19.81 -27.36
N GLN A 78 11.10 18.74 -27.65
CA GLN A 78 11.90 18.63 -28.87
C GLN A 78 11.01 18.47 -30.11
N GLU A 79 10.03 17.62 -30.10
CA GLU A 79 9.09 17.39 -31.20
C GLU A 79 8.32 18.65 -31.58
N HIS A 80 8.04 19.53 -30.61
CA HIS A 80 7.31 20.78 -30.85
C HIS A 80 8.22 22.03 -30.94
N GLY A 81 9.54 21.83 -31.03
CA GLY A 81 10.50 22.94 -31.21
C GLY A 81 10.58 23.89 -30.00
N MET A 82 10.19 23.44 -28.80
CA MET A 82 10.19 24.23 -27.56
C MET A 82 11.40 23.97 -26.67
N TYR A 83 12.23 22.99 -27.02
CA TYR A 83 13.45 22.69 -26.26
C TYR A 83 14.58 23.67 -26.57
N SER A 84 15.24 24.15 -25.51
CA SER A 84 16.46 24.95 -25.61
C SER A 84 17.45 24.52 -24.53
N GLU A 85 18.69 24.25 -24.91
CA GLU A 85 19.76 23.83 -23.99
C GLU A 85 20.01 24.85 -22.88
N ASN A 86 19.92 26.13 -23.19
CA ASN A 86 20.15 27.21 -22.22
C ASN A 86 19.09 27.32 -21.14
N LEU A 87 17.93 26.65 -21.31
CA LEU A 87 16.82 26.61 -20.34
C LEU A 87 16.83 25.33 -19.51
N HIS A 88 17.75 24.41 -19.83
CA HIS A 88 17.84 23.09 -19.17
C HIS A 88 19.06 23.01 -18.25
N SER A 89 18.83 22.97 -16.97
CA SER A 89 19.82 22.62 -15.94
C SER A 89 19.86 21.12 -15.72
N LYS A 90 20.77 20.42 -16.37
CA LYS A 90 20.92 18.95 -16.28
C LYS A 90 21.40 18.50 -14.90
N SER A 91 22.18 19.33 -14.19
CA SER A 91 22.70 19.02 -12.86
C SER A 91 21.63 19.05 -11.77
N THR A 92 20.64 19.94 -11.92
CA THR A 92 19.52 20.09 -10.96
C THR A 92 18.24 19.40 -11.43
N ASN A 93 18.21 18.83 -12.66
CA ASN A 93 17.04 18.28 -13.32
C ASN A 93 15.89 19.30 -13.40
N GLU A 94 16.20 20.52 -13.89
CA GLU A 94 15.26 21.63 -13.98
C GLU A 94 15.18 22.17 -15.40
N TYR A 95 14.00 22.60 -15.81
CA TYR A 95 13.77 23.26 -17.08
C TYR A 95 12.93 24.53 -16.92
N ARG A 96 13.31 25.60 -17.60
CA ARG A 96 12.54 26.86 -17.61
C ARG A 96 11.66 26.94 -18.85
N LEU A 97 10.33 26.96 -18.64
CA LEU A 97 9.34 27.04 -19.72
C LEU A 97 8.40 28.21 -19.51
N ASN A 98 8.39 29.17 -20.46
CA ASN A 98 7.53 30.37 -20.42
C ASN A 98 7.63 31.16 -19.06
N GLY A 99 8.82 31.19 -18.46
CA GLY A 99 9.06 31.86 -17.17
C GLY A 99 8.66 31.01 -15.95
N ASN A 100 8.17 29.80 -16.15
CA ASN A 100 7.93 28.83 -15.07
C ASN A 100 9.16 27.94 -14.86
N LEU A 101 9.28 27.37 -13.66
CA LEU A 101 10.28 26.36 -13.32
C LEU A 101 9.61 24.99 -13.30
N VAL A 102 10.06 24.08 -14.15
CA VAL A 102 9.70 22.65 -14.09
C VAL A 102 10.86 21.89 -13.49
N GLU A 103 10.64 21.20 -12.38
CA GLU A 103 11.65 20.41 -11.67
C GLU A 103 11.26 18.94 -11.62
N PHE A 104 12.26 18.05 -11.75
CA PHE A 104 12.10 16.60 -11.66
C PHE A 104 12.72 16.09 -10.37
N VAL A 105 11.90 15.48 -9.50
CA VAL A 105 12.31 15.09 -8.15
C VAL A 105 12.05 13.60 -7.91
N SER A 106 13.10 12.85 -7.56
CA SER A 106 12.93 11.49 -7.04
C SER A 106 12.80 11.51 -5.53
N LEU A 107 12.07 10.53 -5.00
CA LEU A 107 11.80 10.43 -3.56
C LEU A 107 12.71 9.43 -2.85
N ASP A 108 13.76 8.96 -3.52
CA ASP A 108 14.79 8.10 -2.92
C ASP A 108 15.53 8.80 -1.77
N GLU A 109 15.56 10.14 -1.79
CA GLU A 109 16.19 10.96 -0.77
C GLU A 109 15.14 11.86 -0.08
N PRO A 110 14.61 11.48 1.08
CA PRO A 110 13.56 12.22 1.79
C PRO A 110 13.91 13.68 2.10
N GLN A 111 15.20 14.01 2.19
CA GLN A 111 15.65 15.38 2.48
C GLN A 111 15.40 16.35 1.32
N LYS A 112 15.36 15.87 0.08
CA LYS A 112 15.09 16.72 -1.11
C LYS A 112 13.64 17.21 -1.19
N ILE A 113 12.72 16.53 -0.50
CA ILE A 113 11.28 16.85 -0.49
C ILE A 113 10.98 17.99 0.49
N ARG A 114 11.77 18.07 1.58
CA ARG A 114 11.54 19.03 2.66
C ARG A 114 12.04 20.41 2.26
N GLY A 115 11.16 21.42 2.31
CA GLY A 115 11.54 22.84 2.19
C GLY A 115 11.15 23.55 0.89
N ARG A 116 10.75 22.86 -0.18
CA ARG A 116 10.37 23.48 -1.45
C ARG A 116 8.85 23.61 -1.57
N LYS A 117 8.35 24.84 -1.70
CA LYS A 117 6.97 25.11 -2.11
C LYS A 117 6.84 24.92 -3.61
N ARG A 118 5.68 24.49 -4.08
CA ARG A 118 5.32 24.35 -5.48
C ARG A 118 3.88 24.77 -5.73
N ASP A 119 3.60 25.15 -6.96
CA ASP A 119 2.23 25.45 -7.38
C ASP A 119 1.52 24.19 -7.86
N LEU A 120 2.11 23.48 -8.81
CA LEU A 120 1.58 22.24 -9.39
C LEU A 120 2.48 21.05 -9.04
N LEU A 121 1.87 19.96 -8.65
CA LEU A 121 2.53 18.67 -8.43
C LEU A 121 1.96 17.61 -9.35
N PHE A 122 2.83 16.92 -10.09
CA PHE A 122 2.50 15.69 -10.80
C PHE A 122 3.25 14.51 -10.18
N ILE A 123 2.52 13.54 -9.66
CA ILE A 123 3.04 12.29 -9.11
C ILE A 123 2.85 11.20 -10.16
N ASN A 124 3.93 10.79 -10.80
CA ASN A 124 3.93 9.69 -11.75
C ASN A 124 4.10 8.35 -11.01
N GLU A 125 3.23 7.39 -11.27
CA GLU A 125 3.12 6.10 -10.58
C GLU A 125 2.93 6.28 -9.06
N GLY A 126 1.83 6.93 -8.69
CA GLY A 126 1.51 7.25 -7.30
C GLY A 126 1.43 6.04 -6.36
N ASN A 127 1.17 4.85 -6.92
CA ASN A 127 1.20 3.59 -6.18
C ASN A 127 2.59 3.19 -5.64
N GLU A 128 3.68 3.74 -6.19
CA GLU A 128 5.03 3.52 -5.67
C GLU A 128 5.33 4.30 -4.37
N LEU A 129 4.53 5.34 -4.05
CA LEU A 129 4.75 6.23 -2.93
C LEU A 129 4.09 5.72 -1.63
N SER A 130 4.74 5.98 -0.49
CA SER A 130 4.09 5.87 0.81
C SER A 130 3.13 7.05 1.06
N TYR A 131 2.15 6.88 1.96
CA TYR A 131 1.29 7.99 2.37
C TYR A 131 2.08 9.14 3.03
N GLU A 132 3.16 8.84 3.74
CA GLU A 132 4.02 9.85 4.34
C GLU A 132 4.72 10.71 3.29
N ASP A 133 5.27 10.09 2.22
CA ASP A 133 5.85 10.81 1.09
C ASP A 133 4.82 11.76 0.46
N PHE A 134 3.61 11.23 0.18
CA PHE A 134 2.52 12.02 -0.37
C PHE A 134 2.13 13.18 0.57
N PHE A 135 1.99 12.93 1.86
CA PHE A 135 1.61 13.97 2.83
C PHE A 135 2.61 15.13 2.84
N GLN A 136 3.92 14.82 2.81
CA GLN A 136 4.98 15.83 2.76
C GLN A 136 4.94 16.66 1.47
N LEU A 137 4.58 16.05 0.35
CA LEU A 137 4.41 16.74 -0.93
C LEU A 137 3.15 17.60 -0.94
N ASN A 138 2.03 17.05 -0.45
CA ASN A 138 0.72 17.68 -0.45
C ASN A 138 0.70 19.00 0.33
N ILE A 139 1.25 19.02 1.56
CA ILE A 139 1.25 20.25 2.42
C ILE A 139 2.11 21.39 1.85
N ARG A 140 2.93 21.11 0.82
CA ARG A 140 3.81 22.08 0.15
C ARG A 140 3.37 22.43 -1.27
N THR A 141 2.21 21.94 -1.69
CA THR A 141 1.61 22.22 -3.00
C THR A 141 0.44 23.17 -2.82
N THR A 142 0.48 24.32 -3.48
CA THR A 142 -0.49 25.41 -3.26
C THR A 142 -1.70 25.37 -4.17
N ASP A 143 -1.57 24.83 -5.41
CA ASP A 143 -2.64 24.83 -6.40
C ASP A 143 -3.17 23.38 -6.59
N ARG A 144 -2.64 22.63 -7.51
CA ARG A 144 -3.20 21.36 -7.98
C ARG A 144 -2.24 20.19 -7.82
N ILE A 145 -2.79 19.01 -7.55
CA ILE A 145 -2.05 17.75 -7.46
C ILE A 145 -2.67 16.76 -8.45
N ILE A 146 -1.85 16.29 -9.38
CA ILE A 146 -2.21 15.28 -10.37
C ILE A 146 -1.46 14.00 -10.03
N VAL A 147 -2.15 12.87 -10.06
CA VAL A 147 -1.56 11.55 -9.79
C VAL A 147 -1.96 10.59 -10.88
N ASP A 148 -1.01 9.90 -11.49
CA ASP A 148 -1.30 8.75 -12.35
C ASP A 148 -0.76 7.46 -11.75
N TYR A 149 -1.41 6.34 -12.03
CA TYR A 149 -0.93 5.02 -11.64
C TYR A 149 -1.70 3.88 -12.33
N ASN A 150 -1.09 2.69 -12.32
CA ASN A 150 -1.78 1.44 -12.62
C ASN A 150 -2.22 0.79 -11.30
N PRO A 151 -3.48 0.31 -11.19
CA PRO A 151 -4.08 -0.14 -9.93
C PRO A 151 -3.67 -1.58 -9.56
N SER A 152 -2.35 -1.82 -9.42
CA SER A 152 -1.79 -3.13 -9.11
C SER A 152 -2.12 -3.61 -7.69
N ASP A 153 -2.36 -2.69 -6.77
CA ASP A 153 -2.62 -2.98 -5.38
C ASP A 153 -4.12 -2.89 -5.05
N GLU A 154 -4.64 -3.90 -4.37
CA GLU A 154 -6.02 -3.91 -3.89
C GLU A 154 -6.25 -2.85 -2.81
N TYR A 155 -5.28 -2.69 -1.92
CA TYR A 155 -5.29 -1.72 -0.82
C TYR A 155 -4.17 -0.72 -0.99
N HIS A 156 -4.53 0.56 -1.10
CA HIS A 156 -3.56 1.64 -1.24
C HIS A 156 -4.11 2.94 -0.63
N TRP A 157 -3.24 3.79 -0.09
CA TRP A 157 -3.62 5.07 0.53
C TRP A 157 -4.39 6.01 -0.42
N LEU A 158 -4.18 5.91 -1.73
CA LEU A 158 -4.97 6.67 -2.72
C LEU A 158 -6.46 6.37 -2.59
N TYR A 159 -6.84 5.09 -2.42
CA TYR A 159 -8.25 4.68 -2.28
C TYR A 159 -8.86 5.08 -0.94
N GLU A 160 -8.06 5.12 0.10
CA GLU A 160 -8.53 5.35 1.47
C GLU A 160 -8.49 6.83 1.88
N GLN A 161 -7.50 7.59 1.37
CA GLN A 161 -7.16 8.91 1.87
C GLN A 161 -7.36 10.04 0.84
N VAL A 162 -7.35 9.75 -0.48
CA VAL A 162 -7.38 10.78 -1.52
C VAL A 162 -8.65 10.70 -2.34
N ILE A 163 -8.96 9.55 -2.94
CA ILE A 163 -10.12 9.40 -3.82
C ILE A 163 -11.46 9.71 -3.13
N PRO A 164 -11.69 9.37 -1.84
CA PRO A 164 -12.94 9.68 -1.16
C PRO A 164 -13.15 11.15 -0.79
N ARG A 165 -12.15 12.04 -1.05
CA ARG A 165 -12.22 13.45 -0.69
C ARG A 165 -13.18 14.21 -1.61
N ASP A 166 -13.88 15.20 -1.05
CA ASP A 166 -14.77 16.08 -1.83
C ASP A 166 -14.02 16.93 -2.85
N ASP A 167 -12.73 17.23 -2.60
CA ASP A 167 -11.85 18.01 -3.48
C ASP A 167 -11.00 17.12 -4.42
N CYS A 168 -11.44 15.87 -4.69
CA CYS A 168 -10.83 14.93 -5.62
C CYS A 168 -11.74 14.63 -6.81
N GLU A 169 -11.17 14.67 -8.02
CA GLU A 169 -11.73 14.09 -9.24
C GLU A 169 -10.98 12.80 -9.55
N PHE A 170 -11.73 11.73 -9.78
CA PHE A 170 -11.17 10.40 -10.01
C PHE A 170 -11.67 9.84 -11.33
N HIS A 171 -10.73 9.44 -12.19
CA HIS A 171 -10.99 8.93 -13.52
C HIS A 171 -10.32 7.58 -13.73
N ILE A 172 -10.98 6.72 -14.53
CA ILE A 172 -10.43 5.42 -14.93
C ILE A 172 -10.32 5.40 -16.45
N THR A 173 -9.11 5.10 -16.96
CA THR A 173 -8.83 5.01 -18.39
C THR A 173 -8.21 3.68 -18.77
N THR A 174 -8.44 3.25 -20.00
CA THR A 174 -7.98 1.99 -20.56
C THR A 174 -7.20 2.21 -21.86
N TYR A 175 -6.59 1.18 -22.39
CA TYR A 175 -5.99 1.22 -23.72
C TYR A 175 -6.97 1.63 -24.82
N LYS A 176 -8.29 1.43 -24.64
CA LYS A 176 -9.35 1.80 -25.61
C LYS A 176 -9.54 3.31 -25.71
N ASP A 177 -9.15 4.04 -24.67
CA ASP A 177 -9.22 5.49 -24.62
C ASP A 177 -8.02 6.14 -25.32
N ASN A 178 -7.08 5.34 -25.83
CA ASN A 178 -5.92 5.80 -26.57
C ASN A 178 -6.06 5.49 -28.08
N PRO A 179 -6.55 6.44 -28.90
CA PRO A 179 -6.79 6.22 -30.33
C PRO A 179 -5.49 6.11 -31.15
N PHE A 180 -4.32 6.37 -30.55
CA PHE A 180 -3.02 6.35 -31.22
C PHE A 180 -2.24 5.05 -30.97
N LEU A 181 -2.88 4.07 -30.33
CA LEU A 181 -2.20 2.83 -29.99
C LEU A 181 -2.09 1.89 -31.19
N ASP A 182 -0.91 1.32 -31.39
CA ASP A 182 -0.65 0.33 -32.43
C ASP A 182 -1.47 -0.96 -32.19
N GLN A 183 -2.01 -1.54 -33.28
CA GLN A 183 -2.86 -2.74 -33.20
C GLN A 183 -2.13 -3.93 -32.57
N ASN A 184 -0.82 -4.08 -32.76
CA ASN A 184 -0.05 -5.16 -32.17
C ASN A 184 -0.04 -5.02 -30.63
N LEU A 185 0.09 -3.79 -30.11
CA LEU A 185 0.04 -3.53 -28.67
C LEU A 185 -1.38 -3.81 -28.10
N ILE A 186 -2.43 -3.45 -28.84
CA ILE A 186 -3.81 -3.79 -28.47
C ILE A 186 -3.97 -5.31 -28.37
N ASN A 187 -3.50 -6.05 -29.36
CA ASN A 187 -3.59 -7.51 -29.37
C ASN A 187 -2.85 -8.13 -28.17
N GLU A 188 -1.66 -7.62 -27.81
CA GLU A 188 -0.91 -8.12 -26.66
C GLU A 188 -1.61 -7.81 -25.32
N ILE A 189 -2.23 -6.63 -25.18
CA ILE A 189 -3.04 -6.32 -24.00
C ILE A 189 -4.25 -7.24 -23.92
N GLU A 190 -4.93 -7.48 -25.04
CA GLU A 190 -6.12 -8.33 -25.08
C GLU A 190 -5.82 -9.81 -24.80
N ARG A 191 -4.62 -10.30 -25.11
CA ARG A 191 -4.16 -11.64 -24.72
C ARG A 191 -4.17 -11.89 -23.23
N LEU A 192 -4.05 -10.82 -22.41
CA LEU A 192 -4.11 -10.95 -20.96
C LEU A 192 -5.43 -11.55 -20.47
N LYS A 193 -6.52 -11.40 -21.23
CA LYS A 193 -7.84 -12.00 -20.91
C LYS A 193 -7.77 -13.51 -20.70
N ASP A 194 -6.95 -14.17 -21.53
CA ASP A 194 -6.84 -15.62 -21.56
C ASP A 194 -5.68 -16.16 -20.70
N LEU A 195 -4.78 -15.26 -20.27
CA LEU A 195 -3.59 -15.64 -19.54
C LEU A 195 -3.73 -15.46 -18.02
N ASP A 196 -4.29 -14.32 -17.59
CA ASP A 196 -4.38 -13.99 -16.16
C ASP A 196 -5.47 -12.92 -15.92
N ASP A 197 -6.54 -13.31 -15.24
CA ASP A 197 -7.70 -12.44 -14.96
C ASP A 197 -7.29 -11.19 -14.13
N ASN A 198 -6.35 -11.34 -13.20
CA ASN A 198 -5.88 -10.21 -12.40
C ASN A 198 -5.03 -9.22 -13.22
N TYR A 199 -4.13 -9.74 -14.06
CA TYR A 199 -3.38 -8.88 -14.99
C TYR A 199 -4.31 -8.20 -15.99
N TRP A 200 -5.35 -8.89 -16.47
CA TRP A 200 -6.34 -8.28 -17.33
C TRP A 200 -7.12 -7.16 -16.63
N LYS A 201 -7.56 -7.37 -15.38
CA LYS A 201 -8.24 -6.33 -14.59
C LYS A 201 -7.37 -5.09 -14.41
N VAL A 202 -6.10 -5.28 -14.02
CA VAL A 202 -5.17 -4.18 -13.73
C VAL A 202 -4.73 -3.47 -15.00
N TYR A 203 -4.14 -4.21 -15.93
CA TYR A 203 -3.43 -3.64 -17.06
C TYR A 203 -4.32 -3.45 -18.29
N GLY A 204 -5.36 -4.25 -18.46
CA GLY A 204 -6.35 -4.10 -19.51
C GLY A 204 -7.46 -3.13 -19.13
N LEU A 205 -8.15 -3.40 -18.04
CA LEU A 205 -9.35 -2.66 -17.63
C LEU A 205 -9.08 -1.47 -16.70
N GLY A 206 -7.86 -1.29 -16.20
CA GLY A 206 -7.55 -0.25 -15.23
C GLY A 206 -8.31 -0.40 -13.91
N GLN A 207 -8.77 -1.61 -13.59
CA GLN A 207 -9.48 -1.94 -12.36
C GLN A 207 -8.51 -2.40 -11.27
N ARG A 208 -8.91 -2.28 -10.00
CA ARG A 208 -8.10 -2.76 -8.88
C ARG A 208 -7.76 -4.22 -9.03
N GLY A 209 -6.49 -4.55 -8.89
CA GLY A 209 -6.02 -5.92 -8.81
C GLY A 209 -6.55 -6.60 -7.56
N SER A 210 -6.81 -7.90 -7.66
CA SER A 210 -6.99 -8.74 -6.48
C SER A 210 -5.62 -9.20 -6.01
N ASN A 211 -5.40 -9.19 -4.70
CA ASN A 211 -4.12 -9.60 -4.13
C ASN A 211 -4.08 -11.13 -4.03
N VAL A 212 -3.90 -11.81 -5.16
CA VAL A 212 -3.83 -13.29 -5.25
C VAL A 212 -2.73 -13.84 -4.33
N ALA A 213 -1.71 -13.04 -4.02
CA ALA A 213 -0.64 -13.40 -3.10
C ALA A 213 -0.98 -13.26 -1.62
N GLN A 214 -2.12 -12.65 -1.27
CA GLN A 214 -2.51 -12.44 0.13
C GLN A 214 -2.72 -13.78 0.84
N VAL A 215 -2.14 -13.92 2.04
CA VAL A 215 -2.22 -15.17 2.80
C VAL A 215 -3.62 -15.40 3.36
N PHE A 216 -4.28 -14.34 3.85
CA PHE A 216 -5.58 -14.40 4.48
C PHE A 216 -6.60 -13.47 3.85
N GLN A 217 -7.84 -13.94 3.71
CA GLN A 217 -9.01 -13.08 3.53
C GLN A 217 -9.61 -12.76 4.91
N PHE A 218 -10.14 -11.56 5.08
CA PHE A 218 -10.73 -11.13 6.34
C PHE A 218 -11.79 -10.04 6.12
N ASP A 219 -12.67 -9.91 7.11
CA ASP A 219 -13.67 -8.85 7.19
C ASP A 219 -13.36 -7.92 8.39
N THR A 220 -14.10 -6.84 8.50
CA THR A 220 -14.02 -5.94 9.66
C THR A 220 -15.37 -5.70 10.30
N ILE A 221 -15.37 -5.43 11.61
CA ILE A 221 -16.58 -5.18 12.40
C ILE A 221 -16.35 -4.05 13.42
N GLN A 222 -17.40 -3.34 13.77
CA GLN A 222 -17.29 -2.27 14.76
C GLN A 222 -17.12 -2.80 16.20
N LYS A 223 -17.82 -3.87 16.55
CA LYS A 223 -17.79 -4.47 17.90
C LYS A 223 -17.92 -6.00 17.80
N VAL A 224 -17.13 -6.72 18.60
CA VAL A 224 -17.23 -8.19 18.72
C VAL A 224 -18.61 -8.56 19.27
N PRO A 225 -19.29 -9.60 18.75
CA PRO A 225 -20.56 -10.08 19.27
C PRO A 225 -20.46 -10.50 20.74
N GLU A 226 -21.46 -10.15 21.55
CA GLU A 226 -21.44 -10.42 23.00
C GLU A 226 -21.48 -11.92 23.36
N ASN A 227 -22.03 -12.75 22.47
CA ASN A 227 -22.08 -14.19 22.60
C ASN A 227 -20.82 -14.90 22.07
N ALA A 228 -19.82 -14.17 21.57
CA ALA A 228 -18.56 -14.76 21.15
C ALA A 228 -17.73 -15.21 22.36
N ARG A 229 -17.29 -16.47 22.35
CA ARG A 229 -16.51 -17.08 23.43
C ARG A 229 -15.07 -16.61 23.37
N PHE A 230 -14.59 -15.99 24.44
CA PHE A 230 -13.17 -15.64 24.57
C PHE A 230 -12.29 -16.91 24.54
N LEU A 231 -11.22 -16.85 23.72
CA LEU A 231 -10.23 -17.93 23.61
C LEU A 231 -8.97 -17.65 24.41
N ALA A 232 -8.23 -16.65 24.00
CA ALA A 232 -6.95 -16.25 24.59
C ALA A 232 -6.50 -14.90 24.05
N TYR A 233 -5.42 -14.38 24.64
CA TYR A 233 -4.59 -13.36 24.06
C TYR A 233 -3.39 -14.00 23.35
N GLY A 234 -2.91 -13.38 22.28
CA GLY A 234 -1.61 -13.66 21.66
C GLY A 234 -0.68 -12.48 21.84
N LEU A 235 0.59 -12.75 22.08
CA LEU A 235 1.61 -11.72 22.25
C LEU A 235 2.83 -12.07 21.40
N ASP A 236 3.25 -11.13 20.55
CA ASP A 236 4.51 -11.17 19.81
C ASP A 236 5.40 -10.02 20.30
N TRP A 237 6.67 -10.33 20.63
CA TRP A 237 7.60 -9.34 21.13
C TRP A 237 8.38 -8.70 19.99
N GLY A 238 8.42 -7.37 20.00
CA GLY A 238 9.41 -6.55 19.31
C GLY A 238 10.05 -5.58 20.29
N TYR A 239 11.11 -4.89 19.88
CA TYR A 239 11.74 -3.89 20.72
C TYR A 239 12.10 -2.62 19.93
N SER A 240 13.28 -2.53 19.33
CA SER A 240 13.78 -1.26 18.77
C SER A 240 13.08 -0.85 17.47
N ASN A 241 13.02 -1.74 16.50
CA ASN A 241 12.45 -1.48 15.17
C ASN A 241 11.12 -2.20 14.96
N ASP A 242 10.95 -3.34 15.64
CA ASP A 242 9.76 -4.17 15.53
C ASP A 242 8.80 -3.87 16.70
N PRO A 243 7.52 -3.74 16.43
CA PRO A 243 6.52 -3.51 17.48
C PRO A 243 6.25 -4.77 18.28
N THR A 244 6.02 -4.60 19.58
CA THR A 244 5.33 -5.60 20.38
C THR A 244 3.85 -5.54 20.07
N ALA A 245 3.26 -6.66 19.63
CA ALA A 245 1.85 -6.76 19.28
C ALA A 245 1.12 -7.70 20.25
N CYS A 246 -0.06 -7.28 20.72
CA CYS A 246 -0.96 -8.13 21.48
C CYS A 246 -2.36 -8.08 20.88
N VAL A 247 -2.94 -9.25 20.64
CA VAL A 247 -4.30 -9.38 20.13
C VAL A 247 -5.16 -10.21 21.07
N LYS A 248 -6.44 -9.88 21.13
CA LYS A 248 -7.47 -10.65 21.84
C LYS A 248 -8.31 -11.41 20.83
N VAL A 249 -8.59 -12.69 21.10
CA VAL A 249 -9.23 -13.59 20.14
C VAL A 249 -10.47 -14.24 20.75
N TRP A 250 -11.58 -14.22 20.00
CA TRP A 250 -12.84 -14.89 20.35
C TRP A 250 -13.28 -15.81 19.23
N LEU A 251 -14.10 -16.76 19.55
CA LEU A 251 -14.72 -17.71 18.62
C LEU A 251 -16.24 -17.68 18.76
N LEU A 252 -16.91 -17.53 17.63
CA LEU A 252 -18.34 -17.78 17.50
C LEU A 252 -18.57 -18.61 16.23
N GLU A 253 -19.08 -19.83 16.42
CA GLU A 253 -19.22 -20.81 15.34
C GLU A 253 -17.90 -21.08 14.61
N ASP A 254 -17.79 -20.73 13.34
CA ASP A 254 -16.60 -20.86 12.49
C ASP A 254 -15.87 -19.53 12.27
N THR A 255 -16.22 -18.50 13.04
CA THR A 255 -15.69 -17.15 12.90
C THR A 255 -14.80 -16.79 14.09
N LEU A 256 -13.56 -16.36 13.78
CA LEU A 256 -12.64 -15.75 14.75
C LEU A 256 -12.78 -14.25 14.70
N TYR A 257 -13.09 -13.66 15.85
CA TYR A 257 -13.08 -12.21 16.04
C TYR A 257 -11.80 -11.80 16.73
N ILE A 258 -11.14 -10.77 16.19
CA ILE A 258 -9.81 -10.33 16.64
C ILE A 258 -9.85 -8.84 16.96
N ASP A 259 -9.27 -8.47 18.09
CA ASP A 259 -9.09 -7.07 18.51
C ASP A 259 -7.62 -6.80 18.86
N GLU A 260 -7.07 -5.71 18.35
CA GLU A 260 -5.73 -5.24 18.66
C GLU A 260 -5.72 -4.55 20.01
N VAL A 261 -5.13 -5.19 21.01
CA VAL A 261 -5.02 -4.65 22.37
C VAL A 261 -3.85 -3.70 22.51
N MET A 262 -2.73 -4.04 21.86
CA MET A 262 -1.50 -3.27 21.91
C MET A 262 -0.69 -3.49 20.62
N TYR A 263 -0.07 -2.40 20.12
CA TYR A 263 0.88 -2.44 18.99
C TYR A 263 1.85 -1.26 19.16
N MET A 264 3.03 -1.50 19.75
CA MET A 264 3.96 -0.43 20.13
C MET A 264 5.41 -0.90 20.07
N THR A 265 6.33 0.01 19.72
CA THR A 265 7.78 -0.21 19.76
C THR A 265 8.38 0.32 21.06
N GLY A 266 9.54 -0.20 21.44
CA GLY A 266 10.34 0.33 22.55
C GLY A 266 9.82 0.02 23.95
N CYS A 267 8.86 -0.90 24.11
CA CYS A 267 8.26 -1.24 25.40
C CYS A 267 9.10 -2.29 26.15
N THR A 268 9.37 -2.02 27.41
CA THR A 268 9.88 -3.00 28.37
C THR A 268 8.78 -3.97 28.82
N ASN A 269 9.14 -5.13 29.35
CA ASN A 269 8.16 -6.10 29.87
C ASN A 269 7.27 -5.51 30.99
N VAL A 270 7.78 -4.60 31.78
CA VAL A 270 7.00 -3.89 32.83
C VAL A 270 5.94 -2.99 32.19
N GLU A 271 6.31 -2.22 31.16
CA GLU A 271 5.36 -1.37 30.44
C GLU A 271 4.29 -2.19 29.70
N ILE A 272 4.69 -3.30 29.06
CA ILE A 272 3.77 -4.24 28.42
C ILE A 272 2.71 -4.71 29.43
N VAL A 273 3.13 -5.20 30.62
CA VAL A 273 2.21 -5.68 31.66
C VAL A 273 1.28 -4.55 32.14
N ASN A 274 1.79 -3.35 32.35
CA ASN A 274 0.99 -2.21 32.76
C ASN A 274 -0.05 -1.83 31.71
N ILE A 275 0.32 -1.83 30.43
CA ILE A 275 -0.61 -1.56 29.33
C ILE A 275 -1.68 -2.64 29.28
N LEU A 276 -1.30 -3.92 29.30
CA LEU A 276 -2.27 -5.03 29.28
C LEU A 276 -3.28 -4.94 30.43
N LYS A 277 -2.81 -4.67 31.65
CA LYS A 277 -3.71 -4.47 32.81
C LYS A 277 -4.63 -3.26 32.62
N SER A 278 -4.13 -2.16 32.10
CA SER A 278 -4.95 -0.96 31.81
C SER A 278 -6.02 -1.22 30.74
N LYS A 279 -5.77 -2.16 29.83
CA LYS A 279 -6.72 -2.62 28.80
C LYS A 279 -7.66 -3.73 29.28
N GLY A 280 -7.63 -4.07 30.59
CA GLY A 280 -8.54 -5.02 31.20
C GLY A 280 -8.17 -6.48 31.00
N VAL A 281 -6.89 -6.78 30.73
CA VAL A 281 -6.40 -8.18 30.73
C VAL A 281 -6.29 -8.65 32.18
N ASP A 282 -7.09 -9.68 32.53
CA ASP A 282 -7.13 -10.26 33.89
C ASP A 282 -5.97 -11.25 34.09
N ALA A 283 -5.54 -11.40 35.35
CA ALA A 283 -4.48 -12.34 35.72
C ALA A 283 -4.83 -13.82 35.41
N ARG A 284 -6.10 -14.13 35.16
CA ARG A 284 -6.57 -15.49 34.79
C ARG A 284 -6.65 -15.69 33.29
N ASP A 285 -6.61 -14.61 32.51
CA ASP A 285 -6.71 -14.69 31.06
C ASP A 285 -5.44 -15.31 30.48
N ARG A 286 -5.59 -16.32 29.65
CA ARG A 286 -4.45 -16.99 29.02
C ARG A 286 -3.84 -16.11 27.95
N ILE A 287 -2.53 -15.93 27.99
CA ILE A 287 -1.72 -15.27 26.98
C ILE A 287 -0.75 -16.29 26.39
N PHE A 288 -0.74 -16.45 25.08
CA PHE A 288 0.24 -17.28 24.38
C PHE A 288 1.22 -16.39 23.63
N ALA A 289 2.51 -16.62 23.85
CA ALA A 289 3.56 -15.75 23.35
C ALA A 289 4.67 -16.51 22.64
N ASP A 290 5.53 -15.82 21.89
CA ASP A 290 6.64 -16.45 21.20
C ASP A 290 7.54 -17.23 22.18
N SER A 291 7.68 -18.52 21.93
CA SER A 291 8.54 -19.41 22.75
C SER A 291 10.05 -19.14 22.58
N ALA A 292 10.47 -18.31 21.62
CA ALA A 292 11.85 -17.88 21.48
C ALA A 292 12.28 -16.89 22.59
N GLU A 293 11.31 -16.32 23.35
CA GLU A 293 11.53 -15.34 24.40
C GLU A 293 11.27 -15.89 25.83
N PRO A 294 11.93 -16.97 26.27
CA PRO A 294 11.63 -17.63 27.54
C PRO A 294 11.90 -16.72 28.76
N LYS A 295 12.85 -15.80 28.66
CA LYS A 295 13.16 -14.83 29.72
C LYS A 295 12.02 -13.84 29.91
N SER A 296 11.53 -13.27 28.81
CA SER A 296 10.41 -12.33 28.79
C SER A 296 9.12 -13.00 29.31
N ILE A 297 8.84 -14.24 28.88
CA ILE A 297 7.72 -15.03 29.41
C ILE A 297 7.81 -15.18 30.94
N GLN A 298 8.99 -15.56 31.45
CA GLN A 298 9.17 -15.77 32.88
C GLN A 298 9.04 -14.46 33.68
N GLU A 299 9.53 -13.35 33.15
CA GLU A 299 9.42 -12.05 33.78
C GLU A 299 7.96 -11.58 33.85
N VAL A 300 7.23 -11.63 32.72
CA VAL A 300 5.82 -11.26 32.64
C VAL A 300 4.96 -12.18 33.53
N HIS A 301 5.30 -13.47 33.61
CA HIS A 301 4.62 -14.41 34.51
C HIS A 301 4.84 -14.03 36.00
N ARG A 302 6.04 -13.65 36.40
CA ARG A 302 6.36 -13.18 37.77
C ARG A 302 5.60 -11.91 38.13
N MET A 303 5.24 -11.08 37.15
CA MET A 303 4.42 -9.88 37.33
C MET A 303 2.92 -10.18 37.43
N GLY A 304 2.54 -11.48 37.48
CA GLY A 304 1.19 -11.95 37.74
C GLY A 304 0.31 -12.16 36.50
N MET A 305 0.90 -12.24 35.30
CA MET A 305 0.14 -12.56 34.08
C MET A 305 0.16 -14.06 33.81
N ASN A 306 -0.97 -14.61 33.33
CA ASN A 306 -1.09 -16.02 32.96
C ASN A 306 -0.58 -16.28 31.52
N ILE A 307 0.74 -16.10 31.35
CA ILE A 307 1.43 -16.20 30.06
C ILE A 307 2.12 -17.55 29.89
N HIS A 308 2.03 -18.10 28.68
CA HIS A 308 2.57 -19.39 28.30
C HIS A 308 3.33 -19.29 26.96
N PRO A 309 4.40 -20.08 26.78
CA PRO A 309 5.04 -20.18 25.48
C PRO A 309 4.11 -20.82 24.46
N SER A 310 4.07 -20.29 23.25
CA SER A 310 3.38 -20.92 22.13
C SER A 310 4.08 -22.22 21.73
N ALA A 311 3.32 -23.25 21.45
CA ALA A 311 3.87 -24.48 20.90
C ALA A 311 4.49 -24.22 19.53
N LYS A 312 5.76 -24.57 19.36
CA LYS A 312 6.49 -24.50 18.09
C LYS A 312 6.84 -25.93 17.64
N GLY A 313 6.61 -26.22 16.36
CA GLY A 313 7.07 -27.43 15.68
C GLY A 313 7.75 -27.05 14.37
N ASN A 314 8.38 -28.02 13.70
CA ASN A 314 8.83 -27.82 12.33
C ASN A 314 7.64 -27.38 11.49
N ASP A 315 7.82 -26.33 10.68
CA ASP A 315 6.78 -25.74 9.80
C ASP A 315 5.55 -25.16 10.52
N SER A 316 5.71 -24.74 11.79
CA SER A 316 4.62 -24.20 12.63
C SER A 316 3.94 -22.95 12.01
N VAL A 317 4.66 -22.21 11.16
CA VAL A 317 4.11 -21.04 10.44
C VAL A 317 3.01 -21.50 9.48
N ASN A 318 3.30 -22.40 8.57
CA ASN A 318 2.34 -22.90 7.58
C ASN A 318 1.18 -23.65 8.23
N ILE A 319 1.47 -24.51 9.23
CA ILE A 319 0.42 -25.24 9.97
C ILE A 319 -0.56 -24.29 10.65
N SER A 320 -0.06 -23.20 11.24
CA SER A 320 -0.94 -22.20 11.89
C SER A 320 -1.68 -21.33 10.87
N ILE A 321 -1.09 -21.04 9.71
CA ILE A 321 -1.77 -20.39 8.59
C ILE A 321 -2.93 -21.27 8.09
N ASP A 322 -2.68 -22.57 7.87
CA ASP A 322 -3.69 -23.53 7.42
C ASP A 322 -4.80 -23.72 8.45
N LEU A 323 -4.46 -23.63 9.76
CA LEU A 323 -5.45 -23.64 10.82
C LEU A 323 -6.36 -22.42 10.74
N LEU A 324 -5.78 -21.21 10.64
CA LEU A 324 -6.53 -19.95 10.56
C LEU A 324 -7.41 -19.88 9.31
N LYS A 325 -6.97 -20.41 8.18
CA LYS A 325 -7.76 -20.47 6.93
C LYS A 325 -9.04 -21.32 7.02
N ARG A 326 -9.20 -22.14 8.06
CA ARG A 326 -10.43 -22.90 8.32
C ARG A 326 -11.52 -22.07 8.97
N TYR A 327 -11.20 -20.84 9.39
CA TYR A 327 -12.10 -19.93 10.06
C TYR A 327 -12.27 -18.67 9.24
N ARG A 328 -13.45 -18.06 9.34
CA ARG A 328 -13.65 -16.69 8.89
C ARG A 328 -12.96 -15.74 9.87
N LEU A 329 -12.10 -14.87 9.38
CA LEU A 329 -11.35 -13.91 10.20
C LEU A 329 -12.05 -12.56 10.17
N VAL A 330 -12.36 -11.99 11.33
CA VAL A 330 -13.05 -10.70 11.45
C VAL A 330 -12.31 -9.83 12.46
N TRP A 331 -11.72 -8.75 12.01
CA TRP A 331 -11.01 -7.80 12.86
C TRP A 331 -11.91 -6.64 13.29
N THR A 332 -11.73 -6.13 14.51
CA THR A 332 -12.40 -4.89 14.91
C THR A 332 -11.83 -3.71 14.10
N ASN A 333 -12.68 -2.72 13.78
CA ASN A 333 -12.27 -1.52 13.04
C ASN A 333 -11.19 -0.70 13.77
N SER A 334 -11.07 -0.85 15.09
CA SER A 334 -10.05 -0.25 15.94
C SER A 334 -8.66 -0.86 15.77
N SER A 335 -8.57 -2.07 15.21
CA SER A 335 -7.32 -2.82 15.00
C SER A 335 -6.53 -2.33 13.79
N VAL A 336 -6.14 -1.06 13.78
CA VAL A 336 -5.57 -0.39 12.60
C VAL A 336 -4.31 -1.08 12.09
N ASN A 337 -3.40 -1.45 13.00
CA ASN A 337 -2.14 -2.09 12.63
C ASN A 337 -2.34 -3.55 12.20
N GLY A 338 -3.16 -4.32 12.93
CA GLY A 338 -3.50 -5.69 12.55
C GLY A 338 -4.18 -5.77 11.18
N ILE A 339 -5.11 -4.86 10.89
CA ILE A 339 -5.75 -4.73 9.56
C ILE A 339 -4.70 -4.40 8.49
N LYS A 340 -3.77 -3.47 8.78
CA LYS A 340 -2.67 -3.12 7.85
C LYS A 340 -1.77 -4.33 7.57
N GLU A 341 -1.42 -5.10 8.58
CA GLU A 341 -0.64 -6.33 8.41
C GLU A 341 -1.39 -7.36 7.58
N MET A 342 -2.65 -7.65 7.90
CA MET A 342 -3.49 -8.60 7.16
C MET A 342 -3.57 -8.27 5.65
N ARG A 343 -3.61 -6.99 5.31
CA ARG A 343 -3.61 -6.51 3.92
C ARG A 343 -2.27 -6.72 3.21
N ASN A 344 -1.16 -6.68 3.94
CA ASN A 344 0.20 -6.73 3.40
C ASN A 344 0.90 -8.08 3.58
N TYR A 345 0.34 -9.01 4.36
CA TYR A 345 0.89 -10.34 4.57
C TYR A 345 0.63 -11.23 3.37
N LYS A 346 1.69 -11.47 2.59
CA LYS A 346 1.62 -12.09 1.26
C LYS A 346 2.55 -13.30 1.19
N TRP A 347 2.23 -14.25 0.30
CA TRP A 347 3.17 -15.28 -0.10
C TRP A 347 4.31 -14.66 -0.91
N ILE A 348 5.54 -15.11 -0.67
CA ILE A 348 6.69 -14.72 -1.49
C ILE A 348 6.49 -15.28 -2.90
N GLN A 349 6.73 -14.43 -3.90
CA GLN A 349 6.78 -14.83 -5.30
C GLN A 349 8.23 -14.94 -5.75
N ASP A 350 8.54 -15.95 -6.57
CA ASP A 350 9.82 -16.06 -7.25
C ASP A 350 9.90 -15.07 -8.44
N LYS A 351 11.04 -15.05 -9.12
CA LYS A 351 11.26 -14.16 -10.28
C LYS A 351 10.32 -14.45 -11.46
N ASP A 352 9.73 -15.62 -11.49
CA ASP A 352 8.77 -16.07 -12.52
C ASP A 352 7.31 -15.85 -12.08
N GLY A 353 7.08 -15.18 -10.93
CA GLY A 353 5.75 -14.89 -10.38
C GLY A 353 5.07 -16.08 -9.68
N ARG A 354 5.77 -17.21 -9.49
CA ARG A 354 5.22 -18.39 -8.82
C ARG A 354 5.23 -18.21 -7.32
N MET A 355 4.11 -18.53 -6.67
CA MET A 355 3.98 -18.47 -5.22
C MET A 355 4.87 -19.50 -4.55
N GLN A 356 5.71 -19.04 -3.63
CA GLN A 356 6.41 -19.93 -2.70
C GLN A 356 5.49 -20.18 -1.51
N ASN A 357 5.53 -21.40 -0.95
CA ASN A 357 4.80 -21.74 0.28
C ASN A 357 5.50 -21.15 1.53
N ARG A 358 5.86 -19.86 1.43
CA ARG A 358 6.51 -19.10 2.48
C ARG A 358 5.97 -17.67 2.44
N PRO A 359 5.39 -17.14 3.55
CA PRO A 359 4.97 -15.76 3.63
C PRO A 359 6.16 -14.80 3.72
N VAL A 360 5.94 -13.52 3.42
CA VAL A 360 6.93 -12.46 3.65
C VAL A 360 7.24 -12.35 5.13
N ASP A 361 8.50 -12.03 5.45
CA ASP A 361 8.98 -11.79 6.82
C ASP A 361 8.86 -10.31 7.19
N ALA A 362 7.67 -9.75 6.96
CA ALA A 362 7.30 -8.37 7.25
C ALA A 362 5.79 -8.30 7.45
N PHE A 363 5.31 -7.31 8.19
CA PHE A 363 3.89 -7.13 8.49
C PHE A 363 3.27 -8.38 9.17
N ASN A 364 3.94 -8.95 10.15
CA ASN A 364 3.58 -10.23 10.73
C ASN A 364 3.38 -10.23 12.27
N HIS A 365 3.63 -9.12 12.96
CA HIS A 365 3.62 -9.08 14.43
C HIS A 365 2.23 -9.34 15.03
N ALA A 366 1.19 -8.63 14.59
CA ALA A 366 -0.18 -8.89 15.03
C ALA A 366 -0.69 -10.23 14.50
N ILE A 367 -0.25 -10.65 13.31
CA ILE A 367 -0.57 -11.95 12.72
C ILE A 367 0.10 -13.07 13.50
N ASP A 368 1.35 -12.92 13.92
CA ASP A 368 2.06 -13.91 14.72
C ASP A 368 1.44 -14.02 16.12
N ALA A 369 1.07 -12.90 16.73
CA ALA A 369 0.29 -12.90 17.95
C ALA A 369 -1.05 -13.65 17.78
N LEU A 370 -1.80 -13.42 16.70
CA LEU A 370 -3.01 -14.17 16.37
C LEU A 370 -2.74 -15.67 16.21
N ARG A 371 -1.66 -16.02 15.50
CA ARG A 371 -1.26 -17.42 15.30
C ARG A 371 -0.96 -18.12 16.63
N TYR A 372 -0.26 -17.45 17.54
CA TYR A 372 0.04 -18.01 18.87
C TYR A 372 -1.23 -18.29 19.66
N ALA A 373 -2.17 -17.34 19.71
CA ALA A 373 -3.45 -17.53 20.39
C ALA A 373 -4.27 -18.66 19.77
N ALA A 374 -4.46 -18.64 18.44
CA ALA A 374 -5.29 -19.61 17.73
C ALA A 374 -4.71 -21.02 17.77
N PHE A 375 -3.40 -21.16 17.51
CA PHE A 375 -2.75 -22.46 17.49
C PHE A 375 -2.86 -23.20 18.82
N ASN A 376 -2.65 -22.51 19.94
CA ASN A 376 -2.69 -23.12 21.27
C ASN A 376 -4.09 -23.36 21.82
N THR A 377 -5.12 -22.76 21.21
CA THR A 377 -6.51 -22.92 21.67
C THR A 377 -7.36 -23.81 20.76
N LEU A 378 -7.03 -23.85 19.46
CA LEU A 378 -7.84 -24.53 18.45
C LEU A 378 -7.17 -25.77 17.84
N SER A 379 -5.83 -25.89 17.87
CA SER A 379 -5.20 -27.14 17.53
C SER A 379 -5.51 -28.16 18.62
N ARG A 380 -6.38 -29.12 18.34
CA ARG A 380 -6.54 -30.27 19.23
C ARG A 380 -5.23 -31.06 19.20
N PRO A 381 -4.56 -31.30 20.34
CA PRO A 381 -3.52 -32.30 20.37
C PRO A 381 -4.18 -33.61 19.95
N ASN A 382 -3.71 -34.23 18.87
CA ASN A 382 -3.96 -35.65 18.62
C ASN A 382 -3.24 -36.43 19.71
N PHE A 383 -3.77 -36.43 20.92
CA PHE A 383 -3.48 -37.49 21.87
C PHE A 383 -4.08 -38.74 21.27
N GLY A 384 -3.22 -39.50 20.61
CA GLY A 384 -3.58 -40.69 19.90
C GLY A 384 -4.40 -41.63 20.78
N LYS A 385 -5.60 -41.92 20.33
CA LYS A 385 -6.33 -43.15 20.70
C LYS A 385 -5.63 -44.36 20.05
N TYR A 386 -4.38 -44.56 20.38
CA TYR A 386 -3.68 -45.83 20.16
C TYR A 386 -3.11 -46.27 21.49
N ALA A 387 -4.00 -46.63 22.42
CA ALA A 387 -3.67 -47.62 23.39
C ALA A 387 -3.68 -48.96 22.64
N VAL A 388 -2.52 -49.38 22.17
CA VAL A 388 -2.29 -50.78 21.77
C VAL A 388 -2.44 -51.59 23.05
N ARG A 389 -3.44 -52.48 23.08
CA ARG A 389 -3.55 -53.56 24.07
C ARG A 389 -2.49 -54.61 23.80
#